data_bdac8fca6528d50f4a30ce0f32a6f73b
#
_entry.id   bdac8fca6528d50f4a30ce0f32a6f73b
#
_cell.length_a   1.000
_cell.length_b   1.000
_cell.length_c   1.000
_cell.angle_alpha   90.00
_cell.angle_beta   90.00
_cell.angle_gamma   90.00
#
_symmetry.space_group_name_H-M   'P 1'
#
loop_
_entity.id
_entity.type
_entity.pdbx_description
1 polymer ?
#
loop_
_entity_poly.entity_id
_entity_poly.type
_entity_poly.pdbx_seq_one_letter_code
_entity_poly.pdbx_strand_id
1 'polypeptide(L)'
;IASTNFEDELEFLSIKVPDGPLTSRLQHLKVGDEVICMPKCTGTLTIDNLTKADNLFLLCTGTGLAPFMSIIRDPNTYSKFNNVILVHTTRTHAEHTYTKEINKVTKTIAETPYTFTYYDTCTQEDYERKGRFWLHIQNFTNGGFNKDTDRVMVCGGPEMNYECRDFFESLNFQEGNL
;
A
#
# COMPACT_ATOMS: atom_id res chain seq x y z
N ILE A 1 -9.66 -3.08 -3.49
CA ILE A 1 -9.40 -3.35 -4.92
C ILE A 1 -7.89 -3.29 -5.13
N ALA A 2 -7.34 -4.31 -5.78
CA ALA A 2 -5.92 -4.42 -6.08
C ALA A 2 -5.62 -4.29 -7.59
N SER A 3 -6.63 -4.49 -8.46
CA SER A 3 -6.53 -4.25 -9.89
C SER A 3 -6.34 -2.77 -10.22
N THR A 4 -5.70 -2.50 -11.34
CA THR A 4 -5.57 -1.14 -11.89
C THR A 4 -6.84 -0.75 -12.66
N ASN A 5 -6.96 0.54 -12.99
CA ASN A 5 -8.03 1.05 -13.85
C ASN A 5 -7.84 0.70 -15.35
N PHE A 6 -6.77 0.00 -15.70
CA PHE A 6 -6.49 -0.47 -17.07
C PHE A 6 -6.80 -1.98 -17.24
N GLU A 7 -7.14 -2.68 -16.17
CA GLU A 7 -7.50 -4.10 -16.21
C GLU A 7 -9.01 -4.26 -16.40
N ASP A 8 -9.42 -5.22 -17.22
CA ASP A 8 -10.83 -5.51 -17.49
C ASP A 8 -11.52 -6.26 -16.34
N GLU A 9 -10.73 -6.79 -15.39
CA GLU A 9 -11.21 -7.56 -14.26
C GLU A 9 -10.92 -6.84 -12.94
N LEU A 10 -11.84 -6.95 -11.98
CA LEU A 10 -11.63 -6.46 -10.62
C LEU A 10 -10.94 -7.51 -9.76
N GLU A 11 -9.83 -7.15 -9.17
CA GLU A 11 -9.09 -7.98 -8.22
C GLU A 11 -9.29 -7.46 -6.79
N PHE A 12 -9.61 -8.36 -5.87
CA PHE A 12 -9.81 -8.03 -4.47
C PHE A 12 -8.87 -8.86 -3.58
N LEU A 13 -8.22 -8.20 -2.63
CA LEU A 13 -7.50 -8.86 -1.54
C LEU A 13 -8.37 -8.83 -0.28
N SER A 14 -8.64 -9.99 0.29
CA SER A 14 -9.44 -10.14 1.51
C SER A 14 -8.83 -11.19 2.43
N ILE A 15 -8.94 -10.99 3.72
CA ILE A 15 -8.64 -12.01 4.75
C ILE A 15 -9.91 -12.76 5.15
N LYS A 16 -9.74 -14.01 5.60
CA LYS A 16 -10.83 -14.79 6.17
C LYS A 16 -11.02 -14.40 7.63
N VAL A 17 -12.12 -13.73 7.92
CA VAL A 17 -12.56 -13.45 9.29
C VAL A 17 -13.79 -14.30 9.56
N PRO A 18 -13.74 -15.31 10.46
CA PRO A 18 -14.82 -16.27 10.65
C PRO A 18 -16.19 -15.63 10.92
N ASP A 19 -16.22 -14.61 11.78
CA ASP A 19 -17.46 -13.91 12.17
C ASP A 19 -17.59 -12.53 11.45
N GLY A 20 -16.79 -12.27 10.42
CA GLY A 20 -16.87 -11.03 9.65
C GLY A 20 -18.16 -10.98 8.82
N PRO A 21 -18.89 -9.86 8.78
CA PRO A 21 -20.20 -9.78 8.11
C PRO A 21 -20.12 -10.03 6.60
N LEU A 22 -18.99 -9.72 5.97
CA LEU A 22 -18.74 -9.93 4.55
C LEU A 22 -17.79 -11.10 4.29
N THR A 23 -16.63 -11.10 4.95
CA THR A 23 -15.55 -12.06 4.68
C THR A 23 -15.90 -13.49 5.05
N SER A 24 -16.78 -13.70 6.05
CA SER A 24 -17.35 -15.01 6.38
C SER A 24 -18.14 -15.63 5.20
N ARG A 25 -18.71 -14.80 4.32
CA ARG A 25 -19.43 -15.23 3.12
C ARG A 25 -18.49 -15.36 1.92
N LEU A 26 -17.64 -14.37 1.68
CA LEU A 26 -16.70 -14.35 0.55
C LEU A 26 -15.78 -15.58 0.54
N GLN A 27 -15.39 -16.08 1.70
CA GLN A 27 -14.49 -17.24 1.81
C GLN A 27 -15.08 -18.54 1.20
N HIS A 28 -16.37 -18.61 0.95
CA HIS A 28 -17.05 -19.78 0.37
C HIS A 28 -17.23 -19.68 -1.13
N LEU A 29 -16.93 -18.56 -1.76
CA LEU A 29 -17.04 -18.36 -3.20
C LEU A 29 -16.13 -19.31 -3.97
N LYS A 30 -16.64 -19.81 -5.07
CA LYS A 30 -15.96 -20.67 -6.04
C LYS A 30 -15.94 -20.00 -7.39
N VAL A 31 -15.06 -20.47 -8.25
CA VAL A 31 -15.03 -20.02 -9.65
C VAL A 31 -16.38 -20.31 -10.31
N GLY A 32 -16.97 -19.29 -10.91
CA GLY A 32 -18.30 -19.30 -11.51
C GLY A 32 -19.41 -18.75 -10.62
N ASP A 33 -19.16 -18.47 -9.35
CA ASP A 33 -20.12 -17.81 -8.48
C ASP A 33 -20.21 -16.31 -8.83
N GLU A 34 -21.40 -15.73 -8.66
CA GLU A 34 -21.65 -14.32 -8.94
C GLU A 34 -21.58 -13.47 -7.66
N VAL A 35 -21.03 -12.28 -7.79
CA VAL A 35 -20.95 -11.28 -6.71
C VAL A 35 -21.59 -9.97 -7.16
N ILE A 36 -22.45 -9.41 -6.33
CA ILE A 36 -23.06 -8.11 -6.61
C ILE A 36 -22.08 -6.99 -6.22
N CYS A 37 -21.61 -6.24 -7.21
CA CYS A 37 -20.84 -5.03 -7.02
C CYS A 37 -21.72 -3.79 -7.21
N MET A 38 -21.69 -2.86 -6.26
CA MET A 38 -22.39 -1.59 -6.41
C MET A 38 -21.70 -0.71 -7.45
N PRO A 39 -22.44 -0.03 -8.34
CA PRO A 39 -21.85 0.79 -9.40
C PRO A 39 -21.18 2.06 -8.90
N LYS A 40 -21.51 2.51 -7.68
CA LYS A 40 -20.92 3.70 -7.09
C LYS A 40 -19.60 3.37 -6.42
N CYS A 41 -18.49 3.91 -6.97
CA CYS A 41 -17.19 3.88 -6.33
C CYS A 41 -17.16 4.87 -5.14
N THR A 42 -16.58 4.43 -4.03
CA THR A 42 -16.38 5.25 -2.83
C THR A 42 -14.94 5.08 -2.34
N GLY A 43 -14.44 6.07 -1.62
CA GLY A 43 -13.08 6.09 -1.10
C GLY A 43 -12.27 7.24 -1.67
N THR A 44 -11.25 7.65 -0.93
CA THR A 44 -10.41 8.82 -1.25
C THR A 44 -8.93 8.46 -1.39
N LEU A 45 -8.56 7.20 -1.22
CA LEU A 45 -7.17 6.75 -1.29
C LEU A 45 -6.72 6.60 -2.75
N THR A 46 -6.58 7.75 -3.42
CA THR A 46 -6.13 7.86 -4.81
C THR A 46 -4.98 8.87 -4.92
N ILE A 47 -4.09 8.64 -5.87
CA ILE A 47 -2.95 9.55 -6.11
C ILE A 47 -3.38 10.95 -6.55
N ASP A 48 -4.63 11.11 -7.01
CA ASP A 48 -5.16 12.40 -7.45
C ASP A 48 -5.30 13.41 -6.30
N ASN A 49 -5.52 12.90 -5.09
CA ASN A 49 -5.61 13.72 -3.88
C ASN A 49 -4.25 14.24 -3.39
N LEU A 50 -3.15 13.72 -3.91
CA LEU A 50 -1.81 14.18 -3.55
C LEU A 50 -1.30 15.22 -4.55
N THR A 51 -0.56 16.19 -4.07
CA THR A 51 0.21 17.10 -4.94
C THR A 51 1.44 16.38 -5.50
N LYS A 52 1.96 16.85 -6.65
CA LYS A 52 3.18 16.28 -7.26
C LYS A 52 4.38 16.46 -6.31
N ALA A 53 5.25 15.45 -6.25
CA ALA A 53 6.47 15.46 -5.46
C ALA A 53 7.50 14.47 -6.03
N ASP A 54 8.68 14.40 -5.41
CA ASP A 54 9.72 13.47 -5.83
C ASP A 54 9.41 12.04 -5.35
N ASN A 55 9.00 11.90 -4.09
CA ASN A 55 8.83 10.60 -3.46
C ASN A 55 7.37 10.33 -3.08
N LEU A 56 6.93 9.11 -3.30
CA LEU A 56 5.67 8.57 -2.79
C LEU A 56 5.94 7.40 -1.85
N PHE A 57 5.58 7.56 -0.59
CA PHE A 57 5.62 6.50 0.42
C PHE A 57 4.23 5.89 0.59
N LEU A 58 4.14 4.58 0.41
CA LEU A 58 2.93 3.77 0.54
C LEU A 58 3.11 2.88 1.77
N LEU A 59 2.54 3.28 2.91
CA LEU A 59 2.71 2.59 4.19
C LEU A 59 1.48 1.73 4.49
N CYS A 60 1.65 0.42 4.57
CA CYS A 60 0.52 -0.47 4.82
C CYS A 60 0.80 -1.60 5.81
N THR A 61 -0.31 -2.11 6.37
CA THR A 61 -0.32 -3.35 7.15
C THR A 61 -1.34 -4.33 6.57
N GLY A 62 -0.98 -5.61 6.55
CA GLY A 62 -1.89 -6.68 6.12
C GLY A 62 -2.55 -6.42 4.77
N THR A 63 -3.89 -6.48 4.73
CA THR A 63 -4.67 -6.25 3.50
C THR A 63 -4.72 -4.80 3.03
N GLY A 64 -4.20 -3.85 3.81
CA GLY A 64 -3.96 -2.49 3.36
C GLY A 64 -3.02 -2.39 2.16
N LEU A 65 -2.34 -3.48 1.82
CA LEU A 65 -1.58 -3.63 0.58
C LEU A 65 -2.45 -3.49 -0.68
N ALA A 66 -3.74 -3.90 -0.65
CA ALA A 66 -4.59 -3.96 -1.83
C ALA A 66 -4.63 -2.67 -2.67
N PRO A 67 -5.00 -1.49 -2.12
CA PRO A 67 -5.02 -0.26 -2.92
C PRO A 67 -3.64 0.12 -3.45
N PHE A 68 -2.58 -0.22 -2.74
CA PHE A 68 -1.21 0.07 -3.17
C PHE A 68 -0.75 -0.82 -4.31
N MET A 69 -1.28 -2.06 -4.41
CA MET A 69 -1.07 -2.90 -5.59
C MET A 69 -1.66 -2.28 -6.86
N SER A 70 -2.79 -1.61 -6.76
CA SER A 70 -3.35 -0.83 -7.86
C SER A 70 -2.43 0.36 -8.23
N ILE A 71 -1.99 1.11 -7.23
CA ILE A 71 -1.16 2.32 -7.42
C ILE A 71 0.21 1.98 -8.03
N ILE A 72 0.93 1.00 -7.51
CA ILE A 72 2.29 0.67 -8.01
C ILE A 72 2.30 0.07 -9.42
N ARG A 73 1.16 -0.45 -9.88
CA ARG A 73 0.98 -0.97 -11.23
C ARG A 73 0.48 0.08 -12.23
N ASP A 74 0.04 1.26 -11.77
CA ASP A 74 -0.45 2.34 -12.62
C ASP A 74 0.72 3.21 -13.12
N PRO A 75 0.93 3.31 -14.46
CA PRO A 75 1.95 4.19 -15.03
C PRO A 75 1.81 5.67 -14.65
N ASN A 76 0.58 6.14 -14.36
CA ASN A 76 0.34 7.52 -13.94
C ASN A 76 1.00 7.83 -12.60
N THR A 77 1.20 6.84 -11.75
CA THR A 77 1.93 6.99 -10.48
C THR A 77 3.35 7.50 -10.74
N TYR A 78 4.05 6.93 -11.70
CA TYR A 78 5.43 7.28 -12.02
C TYR A 78 5.57 8.58 -12.85
N SER A 79 4.50 9.02 -13.49
CA SER A 79 4.47 10.35 -14.10
C SER A 79 4.34 11.48 -13.06
N LYS A 80 3.85 11.14 -11.87
CA LYS A 80 3.63 12.07 -10.76
C LYS A 80 4.73 12.03 -9.71
N PHE A 81 5.38 10.87 -9.52
CA PHE A 81 6.42 10.62 -8.52
C PHE A 81 7.62 9.91 -9.15
N ASN A 82 8.82 10.42 -8.90
CA ASN A 82 10.05 9.83 -9.42
C ASN A 82 10.43 8.54 -8.68
N ASN A 83 10.16 8.50 -7.38
CA ASN A 83 10.49 7.40 -6.49
C ASN A 83 9.24 6.93 -5.76
N VAL A 84 8.95 5.64 -5.84
CA VAL A 84 7.82 5.01 -5.14
C VAL A 84 8.36 3.98 -4.15
N ILE A 85 8.03 4.13 -2.89
CA ILE A 85 8.48 3.27 -1.80
C ILE A 85 7.26 2.62 -1.15
N LEU A 86 7.12 1.31 -1.31
CA LEU A 86 6.07 0.50 -0.69
C LEU A 86 6.61 -0.17 0.57
N VAL A 87 6.07 0.20 1.71
CA VAL A 87 6.41 -0.40 3.01
C VAL A 87 5.25 -1.25 3.50
N HIS A 88 5.46 -2.56 3.60
CA HIS A 88 4.44 -3.52 3.98
C HIS A 88 4.80 -4.24 5.28
N THR A 89 4.07 -3.97 6.34
CA THR A 89 4.22 -4.62 7.64
C THR A 89 3.17 -5.71 7.82
N THR A 90 3.61 -6.91 8.17
CA THR A 90 2.74 -8.05 8.51
C THR A 90 3.09 -8.61 9.91
N ARG A 91 2.31 -9.55 10.39
CA ARG A 91 2.66 -10.26 11.63
C ARG A 91 3.75 -11.28 11.40
N THR A 92 3.62 -12.05 10.31
CA THR A 92 4.53 -13.12 9.92
C THR A 92 4.91 -13.01 8.45
N HIS A 93 6.03 -13.60 8.05
CA HIS A 93 6.47 -13.63 6.66
C HIS A 93 5.46 -14.34 5.74
N ALA A 94 4.76 -15.34 6.24
CA ALA A 94 3.73 -16.08 5.48
C ALA A 94 2.54 -15.18 5.06
N GLU A 95 2.34 -14.04 5.71
CA GLU A 95 1.31 -13.06 5.36
C GLU A 95 1.75 -12.10 4.23
N HIS A 96 3.03 -12.08 3.83
CA HIS A 96 3.47 -11.31 2.67
C HIS A 96 2.92 -11.95 1.39
N THR A 97 1.98 -11.26 0.79
CA THR A 97 1.33 -11.66 -0.47
C THR A 97 1.79 -10.79 -1.63
N TYR A 98 1.41 -11.12 -2.86
CA TYR A 98 1.77 -10.38 -4.08
C TYR A 98 3.28 -10.29 -4.38
N THR A 99 4.09 -11.16 -3.82
CA THR A 99 5.55 -11.11 -4.02
C THR A 99 5.98 -11.24 -5.48
N LYS A 100 5.25 -12.03 -6.28
CA LYS A 100 5.51 -12.19 -7.72
C LYS A 100 5.18 -10.92 -8.49
N GLU A 101 4.04 -10.32 -8.20
CA GLU A 101 3.55 -9.09 -8.82
C GLU A 101 4.43 -7.90 -8.46
N ILE A 102 4.82 -7.79 -7.19
CA ILE A 102 5.77 -6.77 -6.70
C ILE A 102 7.12 -6.92 -7.41
N ASN A 103 7.65 -8.14 -7.51
CA ASN A 103 8.90 -8.40 -8.24
C ASN A 103 8.78 -8.07 -9.74
N LYS A 104 7.60 -8.27 -10.35
CA LYS A 104 7.36 -7.87 -11.74
C LYS A 104 7.41 -6.34 -11.88
N VAL A 105 6.76 -5.61 -10.98
CA VAL A 105 6.81 -4.13 -10.94
C VAL A 105 8.25 -3.67 -10.78
N THR A 106 9.01 -4.24 -9.83
CA THR A 106 10.42 -3.89 -9.60
C THR A 106 11.25 -4.03 -10.89
N LYS A 107 11.10 -5.13 -11.61
CA LYS A 107 11.82 -5.37 -12.87
C LYS A 107 11.40 -4.40 -13.96
N THR A 108 10.09 -4.15 -14.10
CA THR A 108 9.57 -3.24 -15.12
C THR A 108 10.07 -1.81 -14.89
N ILE A 109 10.03 -1.33 -13.64
CA ILE A 109 10.45 0.03 -13.31
C ILE A 109 11.97 0.20 -13.40
N ALA A 110 12.77 -0.85 -13.15
CA ALA A 110 14.23 -0.80 -13.29
C ALA A 110 14.70 -0.49 -14.73
N GLU A 111 13.85 -0.67 -15.74
CA GLU A 111 14.12 -0.32 -17.13
C GLU A 111 13.71 1.14 -17.48
N THR A 112 13.27 1.91 -16.52
CA THR A 112 12.79 3.29 -16.65
C THR A 112 13.68 4.26 -15.85
N PRO A 113 13.53 5.58 -16.00
CA PRO A 113 14.24 6.56 -15.17
C PRO A 113 13.69 6.67 -13.74
N TYR A 114 12.63 5.94 -13.40
CA TYR A 114 11.96 5.96 -12.11
C TYR A 114 12.52 4.89 -11.18
N THR A 115 12.21 4.98 -9.88
CA THR A 115 12.56 3.95 -8.91
C THR A 115 11.33 3.38 -8.21
N PHE A 116 11.37 2.08 -7.96
CA PHE A 116 10.42 1.40 -7.09
C PHE A 116 11.18 0.57 -6.06
N THR A 117 10.87 0.80 -4.77
CA THR A 117 11.46 0.06 -3.65
C THR A 117 10.35 -0.62 -2.85
N TYR A 118 10.50 -1.91 -2.63
CA TYR A 118 9.66 -2.68 -1.70
C TYR A 118 10.42 -2.95 -0.41
N TYR A 119 9.84 -2.57 0.71
CA TYR A 119 10.38 -2.76 2.04
C TYR A 119 9.37 -3.48 2.92
N ASP A 120 9.64 -4.71 3.27
CA ASP A 120 8.77 -5.55 4.09
C ASP A 120 9.29 -5.70 5.52
N THR A 121 8.38 -5.79 6.49
CA THR A 121 8.70 -6.00 7.90
C THR A 121 7.76 -7.01 8.53
N CYS A 122 8.21 -7.73 9.58
CA CYS A 122 7.40 -8.64 10.38
C CYS A 122 7.41 -8.27 11.84
N THR A 123 6.25 -8.35 12.51
CA THR A 123 6.12 -7.92 13.92
C THR A 123 6.18 -9.07 14.93
N GLN A 124 5.81 -10.30 14.55
CA GLN A 124 5.58 -11.41 15.48
C GLN A 124 6.50 -12.62 15.28
N GLU A 125 7.40 -12.59 14.32
CA GLU A 125 8.36 -13.67 14.12
C GLU A 125 9.81 -13.14 14.06
N ASP A 126 10.77 -14.04 14.12
CA ASP A 126 12.18 -13.70 13.94
C ASP A 126 12.43 -13.47 12.44
N TYR A 127 12.66 -12.24 12.09
CA TYR A 127 12.78 -11.77 10.72
C TYR A 127 13.89 -10.71 10.64
N GLU A 128 14.57 -10.63 9.51
CA GLU A 128 15.67 -9.68 9.30
C GLU A 128 15.23 -8.23 9.61
N ARG A 129 14.03 -7.86 9.17
CA ARG A 129 13.43 -6.55 9.43
C ARG A 129 12.27 -6.68 10.41
N LYS A 130 12.61 -7.04 11.66
CA LYS A 130 11.62 -7.25 12.72
C LYS A 130 11.08 -5.95 13.26
N GLY A 131 9.76 -5.88 13.43
CA GLY A 131 9.05 -4.77 14.04
C GLY A 131 8.19 -3.95 13.09
N ARG A 132 7.56 -2.91 13.60
CA ARG A 132 6.78 -1.97 12.80
C ARG A 132 7.73 -1.07 11.98
N PHE A 133 7.25 -0.53 10.86
CA PHE A 133 8.06 0.30 9.96
C PHE A 133 8.73 1.52 10.65
N TRP A 134 8.17 2.03 11.75
CA TRP A 134 8.78 3.10 12.56
C TRP A 134 10.22 2.83 12.97
N LEU A 135 10.54 1.57 13.26
CA LEU A 135 11.88 1.16 13.65
C LEU A 135 12.87 1.17 12.48
N HIS A 136 12.37 1.30 11.26
CA HIS A 136 13.14 1.14 10.03
C HIS A 136 13.14 2.40 9.15
N ILE A 137 12.57 3.53 9.61
CA ILE A 137 12.42 4.76 8.80
C ILE A 137 13.73 5.13 8.11
N GLN A 138 14.86 5.08 8.82
CA GLN A 138 16.17 5.43 8.26
C GLN A 138 16.62 4.50 7.11
N ASN A 139 16.07 3.30 7.01
CA ASN A 139 16.46 2.31 6.00
C ASN A 139 15.79 2.56 4.64
N PHE A 140 14.67 3.28 4.61
CA PHE A 140 13.93 3.56 3.37
C PHE A 140 13.66 5.05 3.14
N THR A 141 14.15 5.91 4.03
CA THR A 141 14.16 7.37 3.84
C THR A 141 15.60 7.89 3.84
N ASN A 142 15.82 9.03 3.24
CA ASN A 142 17.12 9.70 3.29
C ASN A 142 17.13 10.74 4.42
N GLY A 143 17.32 10.26 5.65
CA GLY A 143 17.39 11.13 6.84
C GLY A 143 16.04 11.49 7.46
N GLY A 144 14.97 10.77 7.12
CA GLY A 144 13.61 11.00 7.59
C GLY A 144 12.66 11.50 6.49
N PHE A 145 11.42 11.76 6.87
CA PHE A 145 10.41 12.29 5.95
C PHE A 145 10.52 13.81 5.79
N ASN A 146 10.31 14.31 4.58
CA ASN A 146 10.33 15.73 4.24
C ASN A 146 9.05 16.12 3.50
N LYS A 147 8.20 16.95 4.11
CA LYS A 147 6.91 17.39 3.56
C LYS A 147 7.00 18.09 2.20
N ASP A 148 8.15 18.66 1.85
CA ASP A 148 8.31 19.40 0.60
C ASP A 148 8.59 18.47 -0.59
N THR A 149 9.25 17.34 -0.35
CA THR A 149 9.64 16.35 -1.37
C THR A 149 8.84 15.05 -1.32
N ASP A 150 8.15 14.77 -0.21
CA ASP A 150 7.52 13.48 0.02
C ASP A 150 6.00 13.60 0.07
N ARG A 151 5.35 12.56 -0.42
CA ARG A 151 3.92 12.30 -0.23
C ARG A 151 3.75 10.94 0.40
N VAL A 152 2.76 10.83 1.26
CA VAL A 152 2.54 9.62 2.04
C VAL A 152 1.10 9.17 1.89
N MET A 153 0.89 7.89 1.69
CA MET A 153 -0.42 7.24 1.78
C MET A 153 -0.35 6.13 2.81
N VAL A 154 -1.37 6.05 3.64
CA VAL A 154 -1.44 5.08 4.73
C VAL A 154 -2.68 4.21 4.58
N CYS A 155 -2.52 2.90 4.67
CA CYS A 155 -3.62 1.95 4.66
C CYS A 155 -3.36 0.78 5.62
N GLY A 156 -4.11 0.73 6.70
CA GLY A 156 -3.95 -0.30 7.72
C GLY A 156 -5.08 -0.32 8.71
N GLY A 157 -4.86 -0.97 9.85
CA GLY A 157 -5.81 -0.94 10.96
C GLY A 157 -5.97 0.46 11.55
N PRO A 158 -7.08 0.71 12.27
CA PRO A 158 -7.38 2.04 12.84
C PRO A 158 -6.24 2.60 13.69
N GLU A 159 -5.64 1.77 14.54
CA GLU A 159 -4.52 2.17 15.40
C GLU A 159 -3.35 2.72 14.58
N MET A 160 -2.91 1.97 13.54
CA MET A 160 -1.83 2.41 12.65
C MET A 160 -2.19 3.71 11.95
N ASN A 161 -3.41 3.85 11.44
CA ASN A 161 -3.81 5.04 10.73
C ASN A 161 -3.79 6.28 11.63
N TYR A 162 -4.22 6.16 12.89
CA TYR A 162 -4.14 7.24 13.88
C TYR A 162 -2.69 7.59 14.24
N GLU A 163 -1.85 6.59 14.53
CA GLU A 163 -0.44 6.80 14.83
C GLU A 163 0.29 7.50 13.67
N CYS A 164 0.03 7.05 12.43
CA CYS A 164 0.60 7.66 11.23
C CYS A 164 0.16 9.12 11.07
N ARG A 165 -1.14 9.38 11.19
CA ARG A 165 -1.66 10.75 11.09
C ARG A 165 -0.97 11.67 12.09
N ASP A 166 -0.99 11.31 13.36
CA ASP A 166 -0.42 12.13 14.44
C ASP A 166 1.10 12.36 14.22
N PHE A 167 1.81 11.33 13.74
CA PHE A 167 3.23 11.43 13.41
C PHE A 167 3.47 12.41 12.24
N PHE A 168 2.77 12.25 11.11
CA PHE A 168 3.00 13.10 9.94
C PHE A 168 2.51 14.53 10.16
N GLU A 169 1.42 14.75 10.91
CA GLU A 169 0.98 16.08 11.33
C GLU A 169 2.07 16.77 12.19
N SER A 170 2.77 16.03 13.06
CA SER A 170 3.89 16.57 13.84
C SER A 170 5.06 17.03 12.98
N LEU A 171 5.20 16.47 11.77
CA LEU A 171 6.18 16.87 10.76
C LEU A 171 5.63 17.94 9.79
N ASN A 172 4.46 18.53 10.09
CA ASN A 172 3.77 19.53 9.28
C ASN A 172 3.32 19.02 7.90
N PHE A 173 3.06 17.72 7.76
CA PHE A 173 2.30 17.21 6.61
C PHE A 173 0.84 17.64 6.72
N GLN A 174 0.22 18.00 5.60
CA GLN A 174 -1.14 18.50 5.52
C GLN A 174 -1.91 17.80 4.39
N GLU A 175 -3.17 18.17 4.21
CA GLU A 175 -3.96 17.69 3.07
C GLU A 175 -3.21 17.91 1.74
N GLY A 176 -3.18 16.88 0.91
CA GLY A 176 -2.40 16.84 -0.33
C GLY A 176 -0.96 16.32 -0.18
N ASN A 177 -0.46 16.16 1.05
CA ASN A 177 0.82 15.52 1.34
C ASN A 177 0.64 14.15 2.01
N LEU A 178 -0.51 13.95 2.69
CA LEU A 178 -0.88 12.75 3.45
C LEU A 178 -2.25 12.26 3.02
#